data_3ab334430993e1830e9bca65f928b5f3
#
_entry.id   3ab334430993e1830e9bca65f928b5f3
#
_cell.length_a   1.000
_cell.length_b   1.000
_cell.length_c   1.000
_cell.angle_alpha   90.00
_cell.angle_beta   90.00
_cell.angle_gamma   90.00
#
_symmetry.space_group_name_H-M   'P 1'
#
loop_
_entity.id
_entity.type
_entity.pdbx_description
1 polymer ?
#
loop_
_entity_poly.entity_id
_entity_poly.type
_entity_poly.pdbx_seq_one_letter_code
_entity_poly.pdbx_strand_id
1 'polypeptide(L)'
;PVTQSTLRIVKVFWGLEANLAYRRHFPAINWLNSYSLYKDRLADWYGENVAPDWSAKVGRFMSILQSESSLDEIVKLVGMDALSPDDRLTMEVAQSVREDFLQQNAFEEGDMYTSLPKQYALISLILDFYDKASAALRRGADVQKIADLPVREKIGRAKSADDKKYKKIYADIEAELDAALDALCEARDED
;
A
#
# COMPACT_ATOMS: atom_id res chain seq x y z
N PRO A 1 -6.72 14.39 30.77
CA PRO A 1 -7.89 13.70 31.38
C PRO A 1 -9.09 13.70 30.44
N VAL A 2 -9.53 14.85 29.89
CA VAL A 2 -10.72 14.93 29.00
C VAL A 2 -10.55 14.08 27.76
N THR A 3 -9.42 14.16 27.06
CA THR A 3 -9.12 13.39 25.85
C THR A 3 -9.18 11.87 26.09
N GLN A 4 -8.61 11.39 27.17
CA GLN A 4 -8.64 9.98 27.52
C GLN A 4 -10.05 9.47 27.85
N SER A 5 -10.86 10.29 28.53
CA SER A 5 -12.25 9.96 28.80
C SER A 5 -13.08 9.91 27.53
N THR A 6 -12.85 10.82 26.59
CA THR A 6 -13.52 10.84 25.29
C THR A 6 -13.15 9.61 24.44
N LEU A 7 -11.86 9.24 24.38
CA LEU A 7 -11.40 8.07 23.62
C LEU A 7 -11.98 6.74 24.12
N ARG A 8 -12.39 6.66 25.39
CA ARG A 8 -13.08 5.45 25.93
C ARG A 8 -14.52 5.29 25.45
N ILE A 9 -15.13 6.39 24.99
CA ILE A 9 -16.55 6.42 24.60
C ILE A 9 -16.71 6.33 23.08
N VAL A 10 -15.83 6.96 22.32
CA VAL A 10 -15.94 7.00 20.85
C VAL A 10 -15.59 5.65 20.23
N LYS A 11 -16.36 5.26 19.24
CA LYS A 11 -16.18 3.99 18.51
C LYS A 11 -15.25 4.10 17.32
N VAL A 12 -15.05 5.32 16.81
CA VAL A 12 -14.15 5.62 15.70
C VAL A 12 -13.32 6.84 16.07
N PHE A 13 -12.02 6.75 15.83
CA PHE A 13 -11.08 7.85 16.06
C PHE A 13 -10.13 7.99 14.88
N TRP A 14 -9.99 9.21 14.39
CA TRP A 14 -9.03 9.59 13.38
C TRP A 14 -8.00 10.53 13.99
N GLY A 15 -6.78 10.02 14.13
CA GLY A 15 -5.65 10.81 14.62
C GLY A 15 -5.08 11.66 13.49
N LEU A 16 -5.10 12.98 13.63
CA LEU A 16 -4.45 13.89 12.69
C LEU A 16 -2.97 14.04 13.05
N GLU A 17 -2.11 14.09 12.05
CA GLU A 17 -0.66 14.25 12.23
C GLU A 17 -0.13 15.43 11.41
N ALA A 18 0.53 16.36 12.10
CA ALA A 18 1.08 17.57 11.49
C ALA A 18 2.14 17.26 10.43
N ASN A 19 2.98 16.23 10.64
CA ASN A 19 4.03 15.84 9.69
C ASN A 19 3.44 15.37 8.35
N LEU A 20 2.29 14.68 8.36
CA LEU A 20 1.59 14.32 7.13
C LEU A 20 1.06 15.56 6.40
N ALA A 21 0.49 16.53 7.14
CA ALA A 21 0.03 17.79 6.57
C ALA A 21 1.19 18.61 5.97
N TYR A 22 2.33 18.69 6.63
CA TYR A 22 3.53 19.37 6.11
C TYR A 22 4.08 18.72 4.84
N ARG A 23 3.96 17.40 4.72
CA ARG A 23 4.32 16.64 3.50
C ARG A 23 3.24 16.73 2.41
N ARG A 24 2.16 17.47 2.63
CA ARG A 24 0.99 17.57 1.74
C ARG A 24 0.30 16.23 1.49
N HIS A 25 0.40 15.32 2.44
CA HIS A 25 -0.37 14.08 2.42
C HIS A 25 -1.81 14.36 2.86
N PHE A 26 -2.75 14.20 1.96
CA PHE A 26 -4.17 14.40 2.24
C PHE A 26 -4.93 13.07 2.11
N PRO A 27 -5.85 12.75 3.04
CA PRO A 27 -6.04 13.40 4.33
C PRO A 27 -4.86 13.12 5.29
N ALA A 28 -4.55 14.07 6.18
CA ALA A 28 -3.43 13.97 7.12
C ALA A 28 -3.76 13.09 8.33
N ILE A 29 -4.32 11.92 8.09
CA ILE A 29 -4.77 10.96 9.09
C ILE A 29 -3.65 9.94 9.34
N ASN A 30 -3.23 9.81 10.60
CA ASN A 30 -2.30 8.76 11.00
C ASN A 30 -3.05 7.43 11.12
N TRP A 31 -2.81 6.52 10.18
CA TRP A 31 -3.47 5.22 10.09
C TRP A 31 -3.09 4.25 11.23
N LEU A 32 -1.90 4.37 11.82
CA LEU A 32 -1.47 3.51 12.94
C LEU A 32 -2.11 3.92 14.27
N ASN A 33 -2.40 5.22 14.45
CA ASN A 33 -3.02 5.76 15.67
C ASN A 33 -4.54 5.88 15.56
N SER A 34 -5.08 5.66 14.37
CA SER A 34 -6.52 5.71 14.11
C SER A 34 -7.15 4.33 14.30
N TYR A 35 -8.40 4.29 14.73
CA TYR A 35 -9.11 3.03 14.92
C TYR A 35 -10.61 3.14 14.64
N SER A 36 -11.21 1.98 14.35
CA SER A 36 -12.66 1.79 14.30
C SER A 36 -13.02 0.49 15.03
N LEU A 37 -13.87 0.57 16.01
CA LEU A 37 -14.42 -0.59 16.71
C LEU A 37 -15.55 -1.29 15.92
N TYR A 38 -15.92 -0.75 14.76
CA TYR A 38 -16.88 -1.39 13.87
C TYR A 38 -16.23 -2.38 12.88
N LYS A 39 -14.91 -2.43 12.84
CA LYS A 39 -14.17 -3.24 11.84
C LYS A 39 -14.62 -4.70 11.83
N ASP A 40 -14.66 -5.33 13.00
CA ASP A 40 -15.05 -6.74 13.12
C ASP A 40 -16.53 -6.96 12.79
N ARG A 41 -17.39 -6.00 13.15
CA ARG A 41 -18.84 -6.06 12.86
C ARG A 41 -19.18 -5.91 11.38
N LEU A 42 -18.32 -5.22 10.64
CA LEU A 42 -18.48 -4.97 9.19
C LEU A 42 -17.72 -6.01 8.34
N ALA A 43 -16.93 -6.88 8.95
CA ALA A 43 -16.12 -7.85 8.22
C ALA A 43 -16.96 -8.77 7.32
N ASP A 44 -18.05 -9.31 7.85
CA ASP A 44 -18.97 -10.17 7.09
C ASP A 44 -19.60 -9.41 5.93
N TRP A 45 -20.06 -8.17 6.17
CA TRP A 45 -20.64 -7.34 5.13
C TRP A 45 -19.65 -7.05 3.99
N TYR A 46 -18.40 -6.71 4.32
CA TYR A 46 -17.36 -6.50 3.30
C TYR A 46 -17.03 -7.80 2.56
N GLY A 47 -17.01 -8.92 3.28
CA GLY A 47 -16.79 -10.24 2.68
C GLY A 47 -17.85 -10.62 1.65
N GLU A 48 -19.11 -10.31 1.93
CA GLU A 48 -20.25 -10.60 1.06
C GLU A 48 -20.42 -9.59 -0.10
N ASN A 49 -20.14 -8.31 0.15
CA ASN A 49 -20.49 -7.22 -0.78
C ASN A 49 -19.29 -6.67 -1.59
N VAL A 50 -18.05 -6.97 -1.17
CA VAL A 50 -16.85 -6.52 -1.87
C VAL A 50 -16.00 -7.71 -2.30
N ALA A 51 -15.39 -8.42 -1.34
CA ALA A 51 -14.61 -9.63 -1.60
C ALA A 51 -14.39 -10.44 -0.30
N PRO A 52 -14.38 -11.79 -0.36
CA PRO A 52 -14.23 -12.64 0.81
C PRO A 52 -12.95 -12.39 1.63
N ASP A 53 -11.89 -11.94 0.98
CA ASP A 53 -10.57 -11.68 1.57
C ASP A 53 -10.29 -10.20 1.86
N TRP A 54 -11.31 -9.32 1.77
CA TRP A 54 -11.18 -7.88 2.04
C TRP A 54 -10.48 -7.60 3.36
N SER A 55 -10.99 -8.17 4.45
CA SER A 55 -10.44 -7.93 5.81
C SER A 55 -8.99 -8.41 5.93
N ALA A 56 -8.63 -9.52 5.28
CA ALA A 56 -7.28 -10.04 5.26
C ALA A 56 -6.32 -9.10 4.52
N LYS A 57 -6.72 -8.56 3.36
CA LYS A 57 -5.91 -7.60 2.58
C LYS A 57 -5.72 -6.28 3.33
N VAL A 58 -6.77 -5.75 3.95
CA VAL A 58 -6.66 -4.57 4.82
C VAL A 58 -5.71 -4.83 5.99
N GLY A 59 -5.78 -6.01 6.60
CA GLY A 59 -4.85 -6.44 7.65
C GLY A 59 -3.39 -6.47 7.17
N ARG A 60 -3.14 -6.97 5.95
CA ARG A 60 -1.80 -6.97 5.34
C ARG A 60 -1.28 -5.55 5.12
N PHE A 61 -2.09 -4.62 4.64
CA PHE A 61 -1.70 -3.21 4.50
C PHE A 61 -1.27 -2.60 5.83
N MET A 62 -2.07 -2.83 6.88
CA MET A 62 -1.74 -2.36 8.23
C MET A 62 -0.44 -2.98 8.75
N SER A 63 -0.19 -4.26 8.48
CA SER A 63 1.05 -4.93 8.84
C SER A 63 2.27 -4.35 8.13
N ILE A 64 2.16 -4.03 6.84
CA ILE A 64 3.22 -3.38 6.06
C ILE A 64 3.57 -2.00 6.65
N LEU A 65 2.56 -1.18 6.95
CA LEU A 65 2.75 0.14 7.56
C LEU A 65 3.35 0.06 8.98
N GLN A 66 2.96 -0.96 9.75
CA GLN A 66 3.56 -1.22 11.05
C GLN A 66 5.04 -1.61 10.95
N SER A 67 5.37 -2.48 9.99
CA SER A 67 6.76 -2.87 9.71
C SER A 67 7.60 -1.67 9.28
N GLU A 68 7.07 -0.84 8.38
CA GLU A 68 7.74 0.41 7.97
C GLU A 68 8.06 1.31 9.17
N SER A 69 7.11 1.51 10.09
CA SER A 69 7.33 2.34 11.28
C SER A 69 8.49 1.83 12.13
N SER A 70 8.65 0.51 12.25
CA SER A 70 9.77 -0.10 12.97
C SER A 70 11.09 0.01 12.21
N LEU A 71 11.06 -0.17 10.89
CA LEU A 71 12.23 -0.04 10.02
C LEU A 71 12.73 1.42 9.94
N ASP A 72 11.81 2.39 9.95
CA ASP A 72 12.14 3.82 9.98
C ASP A 72 13.00 4.22 11.20
N GLU A 73 12.78 3.57 12.35
CA GLU A 73 13.61 3.79 13.55
C GLU A 73 15.03 3.25 13.33
N ILE A 74 15.17 2.10 12.68
CA ILE A 74 16.46 1.51 12.34
C ILE A 74 17.19 2.40 11.32
N VAL A 75 16.49 2.81 10.26
CA VAL A 75 17.07 3.70 9.22
C VAL A 75 17.59 5.01 9.79
N LYS A 76 16.88 5.61 10.74
CA LYS A 76 17.34 6.85 11.43
C LYS A 76 18.64 6.65 12.22
N LEU A 77 18.91 5.44 12.70
CA LEU A 77 20.10 5.13 13.51
C LEU A 77 21.30 4.70 12.66
N VAL A 78 21.08 3.87 11.65
CA VAL A 78 22.16 3.18 10.92
C VAL A 78 22.14 3.40 9.40
N GLY A 79 21.11 4.06 8.87
CA GLY A 79 20.94 4.33 7.43
C GLY A 79 20.24 3.22 6.67
N MET A 80 19.80 3.54 5.45
CA MET A 80 19.06 2.61 4.55
C MET A 80 19.93 1.42 4.12
N ASP A 81 21.25 1.60 4.00
CA ASP A 81 22.17 0.56 3.53
C ASP A 81 22.31 -0.61 4.50
N ALA A 82 21.91 -0.43 5.75
CA ALA A 82 21.91 -1.49 6.76
C ALA A 82 20.68 -2.43 6.65
N LEU A 83 19.66 -2.05 5.87
CA LEU A 83 18.48 -2.90 5.69
C LEU A 83 18.75 -4.08 4.76
N SER A 84 18.14 -5.22 5.09
CA SER A 84 18.09 -6.36 4.18
C SER A 84 17.31 -6.02 2.89
N PRO A 85 17.52 -6.75 1.77
CA PRO A 85 16.73 -6.56 0.56
C PRO A 85 15.21 -6.69 0.79
N ASP A 86 14.77 -7.61 1.65
CA ASP A 86 13.37 -7.79 2.00
C ASP A 86 12.81 -6.60 2.80
N ASP A 87 13.61 -6.04 3.72
CA ASP A 87 13.21 -4.84 4.47
C ASP A 87 13.14 -3.61 3.58
N ARG A 88 14.08 -3.45 2.64
CA ARG A 88 14.03 -2.38 1.62
C ARG A 88 12.78 -2.50 0.75
N LEU A 89 12.46 -3.71 0.28
CA LEU A 89 11.22 -3.94 -0.47
C LEU A 89 9.98 -3.59 0.36
N THR A 90 9.97 -3.94 1.65
CA THR A 90 8.87 -3.59 2.56
C THR A 90 8.71 -2.07 2.69
N MET A 91 9.80 -1.32 2.78
CA MET A 91 9.78 0.15 2.80
C MET A 91 9.22 0.74 1.50
N GLU A 92 9.63 0.20 0.35
CA GLU A 92 9.13 0.60 -0.97
C GLU A 92 7.62 0.36 -1.12
N VAL A 93 7.15 -0.82 -0.68
CA VAL A 93 5.71 -1.14 -0.74
C VAL A 93 4.91 -0.30 0.26
N ALA A 94 5.45 -0.04 1.45
CA ALA A 94 4.81 0.84 2.42
C ALA A 94 4.67 2.28 1.88
N GLN A 95 5.66 2.77 1.14
CA GLN A 95 5.54 4.04 0.43
C GLN A 95 4.40 4.00 -0.59
N SER A 96 4.29 2.93 -1.38
CA SER A 96 3.19 2.75 -2.33
C SER A 96 1.82 2.72 -1.63
N VAL A 97 1.70 2.01 -0.50
CA VAL A 97 0.48 2.01 0.31
C VAL A 97 0.11 3.43 0.75
N ARG A 98 1.07 4.25 1.20
CA ARG A 98 0.81 5.62 1.65
C ARG A 98 0.47 6.57 0.49
N GLU A 99 1.23 6.52 -0.59
CA GLU A 99 1.17 7.53 -1.65
C GLU A 99 0.19 7.14 -2.76
N ASP A 100 0.15 5.83 -3.11
CA ASP A 100 -0.65 5.36 -4.24
C ASP A 100 -2.05 4.91 -3.82
N PHE A 101 -2.27 4.64 -2.51
CA PHE A 101 -3.58 4.23 -2.00
C PHE A 101 -4.16 5.20 -0.97
N LEU A 102 -3.44 5.52 0.12
CA LEU A 102 -3.98 6.32 1.23
C LEU A 102 -4.03 7.82 0.92
N GLN A 103 -3.05 8.34 0.18
CA GLN A 103 -3.06 9.73 -0.23
C GLN A 103 -4.09 9.95 -1.34
N GLN A 104 -4.94 10.96 -1.17
CA GLN A 104 -5.98 11.33 -2.13
C GLN A 104 -5.73 12.71 -2.70
N ASN A 105 -6.03 12.88 -3.99
CA ASN A 105 -6.08 14.18 -4.64
C ASN A 105 -7.53 14.66 -4.69
N ALA A 106 -7.89 15.62 -3.82
CA ALA A 106 -9.25 16.17 -3.74
C ALA A 106 -9.65 16.99 -4.98
N PHE A 107 -8.74 17.26 -5.91
CA PHE A 107 -9.01 18.00 -7.15
C PHE A 107 -9.14 17.08 -8.37
N GLU A 108 -8.98 15.79 -8.20
CA GLU A 108 -9.11 14.78 -9.25
C GLU A 108 -10.32 13.89 -8.98
N GLU A 109 -11.33 13.97 -9.86
CA GLU A 109 -12.61 13.27 -9.66
C GLU A 109 -12.43 11.75 -9.54
N GLY A 110 -11.51 11.16 -10.30
CA GLY A 110 -11.21 9.72 -10.28
C GLY A 110 -10.58 9.23 -8.98
N ASP A 111 -9.95 10.13 -8.21
CA ASP A 111 -9.33 9.83 -6.91
C ASP A 111 -10.23 10.28 -5.74
N MET A 112 -11.01 11.36 -5.94
CA MET A 112 -11.93 11.88 -4.92
C MET A 112 -13.06 10.89 -4.59
N TYR A 113 -13.59 10.19 -5.58
CA TYR A 113 -14.66 9.20 -5.45
C TYR A 113 -14.22 7.86 -6.02
N THR A 114 -13.83 6.94 -5.16
CA THR A 114 -13.40 5.60 -5.56
C THR A 114 -14.38 4.54 -5.05
N SER A 115 -14.93 3.73 -5.95
CA SER A 115 -15.83 2.63 -5.59
C SER A 115 -15.12 1.54 -4.78
N LEU A 116 -15.84 0.84 -3.90
CA LEU A 116 -15.28 -0.26 -3.10
C LEU A 116 -14.65 -1.36 -3.97
N PRO A 117 -15.23 -1.79 -5.10
CA PRO A 117 -14.57 -2.75 -6.00
C PRO A 117 -13.25 -2.23 -6.58
N LYS A 118 -13.15 -0.95 -6.91
CA LYS A 118 -11.90 -0.34 -7.38
C LYS A 118 -10.87 -0.24 -6.26
N GLN A 119 -11.28 0.14 -5.03
CA GLN A 119 -10.40 0.12 -3.87
C GLN A 119 -9.82 -1.28 -3.62
N TYR A 120 -10.67 -2.31 -3.67
CA TYR A 120 -10.24 -3.69 -3.52
C TYR A 120 -9.25 -4.11 -4.62
N ALA A 121 -9.50 -3.74 -5.86
CA ALA A 121 -8.60 -4.04 -6.97
C ALA A 121 -7.25 -3.34 -6.81
N LEU A 122 -7.22 -2.08 -6.33
CA LEU A 122 -5.99 -1.34 -6.11
C LEU A 122 -5.18 -1.94 -4.94
N ILE A 123 -5.85 -2.31 -3.83
CA ILE A 123 -5.20 -3.05 -2.73
C ILE A 123 -4.58 -4.34 -3.25
N SER A 124 -5.31 -5.08 -4.09
CA SER A 124 -4.84 -6.33 -4.69
C SER A 124 -3.60 -6.09 -5.54
N LEU A 125 -3.63 -5.11 -6.42
CA LEU A 125 -2.51 -4.77 -7.31
C LEU A 125 -1.22 -4.46 -6.52
N ILE A 126 -1.31 -3.66 -5.45
CA ILE A 126 -0.15 -3.32 -4.61
C ILE A 126 0.37 -4.55 -3.85
N LEU A 127 -0.53 -5.40 -3.32
CA LEU A 127 -0.12 -6.62 -2.64
C LEU A 127 0.47 -7.66 -3.61
N ASP A 128 -0.07 -7.77 -4.82
CA ASP A 128 0.46 -8.65 -5.86
C ASP A 128 1.85 -8.21 -6.29
N PHE A 129 2.09 -6.90 -6.42
CA PHE A 129 3.45 -6.36 -6.61
C PHE A 129 4.38 -6.83 -5.47
N TYR A 130 3.97 -6.69 -4.21
CA TYR A 130 4.78 -7.10 -3.07
C TYR A 130 5.11 -8.59 -3.09
N ASP A 131 4.11 -9.44 -3.34
CA ASP A 131 4.28 -10.89 -3.34
C ASP A 131 5.18 -11.35 -4.49
N LYS A 132 4.98 -10.81 -5.70
CA LYS A 132 5.77 -11.12 -6.89
C LYS A 132 7.20 -10.59 -6.78
N ALA A 133 7.37 -9.36 -6.29
CA ALA A 133 8.69 -8.78 -6.03
C ALA A 133 9.47 -9.58 -4.96
N SER A 134 8.81 -10.00 -3.88
CA SER A 134 9.41 -10.88 -2.87
C SER A 134 9.82 -12.23 -3.46
N ALA A 135 9.03 -12.78 -4.37
CA ALA A 135 9.38 -14.01 -5.07
C ALA A 135 10.60 -13.82 -5.99
N ALA A 136 10.69 -12.69 -6.71
CA ALA A 136 11.83 -12.34 -7.54
C ALA A 136 13.10 -12.13 -6.70
N LEU A 137 13.03 -11.49 -5.52
CA LEU A 137 14.14 -11.38 -4.58
C LEU A 137 14.66 -12.75 -4.14
N ARG A 138 13.75 -13.68 -3.81
CA ARG A 138 14.16 -15.07 -3.46
C ARG A 138 14.83 -15.82 -4.61
N ARG A 139 14.50 -15.48 -5.86
CA ARG A 139 15.20 -15.96 -7.07
C ARG A 139 16.51 -15.17 -7.31
N GLY A 140 16.77 -14.15 -6.49
CA GLY A 140 17.99 -13.36 -6.44
C GLY A 140 17.99 -12.11 -7.34
N ALA A 141 16.83 -11.62 -7.74
CA ALA A 141 16.73 -10.31 -8.37
C ALA A 141 17.24 -9.21 -7.41
N ASP A 142 17.79 -8.14 -7.98
CA ASP A 142 18.27 -7.00 -7.20
C ASP A 142 17.11 -6.10 -6.78
N VAL A 143 17.06 -5.72 -5.49
CA VAL A 143 15.98 -4.92 -4.92
C VAL A 143 15.89 -3.53 -5.55
N GLN A 144 17.03 -2.92 -5.90
CA GLN A 144 17.04 -1.61 -6.54
C GLN A 144 16.47 -1.69 -7.97
N LYS A 145 16.82 -2.73 -8.71
CA LYS A 145 16.25 -2.96 -10.05
C LYS A 145 14.74 -3.18 -9.99
N ILE A 146 14.23 -3.85 -8.95
CA ILE A 146 12.78 -4.01 -8.71
C ILE A 146 12.15 -2.65 -8.38
N ALA A 147 12.78 -1.85 -7.54
CA ALA A 147 12.30 -0.52 -7.16
C ALA A 147 12.23 0.44 -8.36
N ASP A 148 13.16 0.32 -9.30
CA ASP A 148 13.28 1.17 -10.48
C ASP A 148 12.44 0.68 -11.68
N LEU A 149 11.64 -0.37 -11.54
CA LEU A 149 10.79 -0.87 -12.63
C LEU A 149 9.79 0.19 -13.11
N PRO A 150 9.72 0.48 -14.43
CA PRO A 150 8.79 1.48 -14.96
C PRO A 150 7.32 1.20 -14.64
N VAL A 151 6.94 -0.07 -14.45
CA VAL A 151 5.57 -0.46 -14.08
C VAL A 151 5.14 0.11 -12.73
N ARG A 152 6.07 0.43 -11.83
CA ARG A 152 5.75 1.08 -10.54
C ARG A 152 5.11 2.45 -10.70
N GLU A 153 5.57 3.23 -11.70
CA GLU A 153 4.93 4.52 -12.00
C GLU A 153 3.48 4.33 -12.46
N LYS A 154 3.18 3.24 -13.18
CA LYS A 154 1.83 2.90 -13.59
C LYS A 154 0.96 2.47 -12.40
N ILE A 155 1.52 1.72 -11.45
CA ILE A 155 0.84 1.38 -10.18
C ILE A 155 0.50 2.67 -9.43
N GLY A 156 1.45 3.61 -9.30
CA GLY A 156 1.23 4.89 -8.64
C GLY A 156 0.13 5.75 -9.27
N ARG A 157 -0.09 5.63 -10.57
CA ARG A 157 -1.16 6.32 -11.31
C ARG A 157 -2.46 5.54 -11.37
N ALA A 158 -2.49 4.29 -10.92
CA ALA A 158 -3.66 3.41 -11.06
C ALA A 158 -4.89 3.94 -10.32
N LYS A 159 -4.71 4.66 -9.20
CA LYS A 159 -5.81 5.27 -8.44
C LYS A 159 -6.63 6.28 -9.24
N SER A 160 -6.01 6.99 -10.20
CA SER A 160 -6.68 7.97 -11.08
C SER A 160 -7.47 7.33 -12.22
N ALA A 161 -7.43 6.00 -12.37
CA ALA A 161 -8.18 5.31 -13.41
C ALA A 161 -9.71 5.49 -13.24
N ASP A 162 -10.40 5.70 -14.36
CA ASP A 162 -11.87 5.78 -14.39
C ASP A 162 -12.50 4.46 -13.93
N ASP A 163 -13.58 4.54 -13.12
CA ASP A 163 -14.28 3.39 -12.56
C ASP A 163 -14.84 2.41 -13.60
N LYS A 164 -15.02 2.85 -14.86
CA LYS A 164 -15.44 1.98 -15.96
C LYS A 164 -14.30 1.24 -16.65
N LYS A 165 -13.05 1.74 -16.47
CA LYS A 165 -11.87 1.27 -17.22
C LYS A 165 -10.82 0.62 -16.33
N TYR A 166 -10.85 0.81 -15.01
CA TYR A 166 -9.80 0.36 -14.11
C TYR A 166 -9.47 -1.13 -14.23
N LYS A 167 -10.47 -1.99 -14.44
CA LYS A 167 -10.25 -3.44 -14.55
C LYS A 167 -9.29 -3.81 -15.67
N LYS A 168 -9.44 -3.18 -16.84
CA LYS A 168 -8.53 -3.42 -17.96
C LYS A 168 -7.16 -2.83 -17.69
N ILE A 169 -7.10 -1.58 -17.18
CA ILE A 169 -5.84 -0.90 -16.87
C ILE A 169 -5.03 -1.70 -15.86
N TYR A 170 -5.67 -2.23 -14.81
CA TYR A 170 -4.98 -3.00 -13.78
C TYR A 170 -4.50 -4.34 -14.31
N ALA A 171 -5.29 -5.03 -15.12
CA ALA A 171 -4.85 -6.27 -15.79
C ALA A 171 -3.66 -6.03 -16.73
N ASP A 172 -3.64 -4.92 -17.46
CA ASP A 172 -2.50 -4.54 -18.32
C ASP A 172 -1.24 -4.26 -17.47
N ILE A 173 -1.39 -3.62 -16.30
CA ILE A 173 -0.30 -3.37 -15.35
C ILE A 173 0.24 -4.68 -14.74
N GLU A 174 -0.65 -5.60 -14.35
CA GLU A 174 -0.28 -6.92 -13.83
C GLU A 174 0.52 -7.73 -14.85
N ALA A 175 0.07 -7.76 -16.10
CA ALA A 175 0.78 -8.45 -17.17
C ALA A 175 2.18 -7.86 -17.44
N GLU A 176 2.30 -6.52 -17.40
CA GLU A 176 3.59 -5.84 -17.55
C GLU A 176 4.51 -6.10 -16.35
N LEU A 177 3.96 -6.14 -15.14
CA LEU A 177 4.70 -6.48 -13.93
C LEU A 177 5.29 -7.89 -14.01
N ASP A 178 4.49 -8.87 -14.42
CA ASP A 178 4.95 -10.24 -14.59
C ASP A 178 6.10 -10.34 -15.58
N ALA A 179 5.93 -9.75 -16.76
CA ALA A 179 6.97 -9.74 -17.79
C ALA A 179 8.27 -9.03 -17.32
N ALA A 180 8.14 -7.91 -16.58
CA ALA A 180 9.30 -7.16 -16.10
C ALA A 180 10.07 -7.92 -15.02
N LEU A 181 9.39 -8.58 -14.09
CA LEU A 181 10.03 -9.37 -13.04
C LEU A 181 10.66 -10.65 -13.59
N ASP A 182 10.03 -11.31 -14.56
CA ASP A 182 10.61 -12.49 -15.22
C ASP A 182 11.88 -12.11 -15.97
N ALA A 183 11.89 -11.01 -16.74
CA ALA A 183 13.07 -10.50 -17.42
C ALA A 183 14.24 -10.19 -16.46
N LEU A 184 13.95 -9.64 -15.25
CA LEU A 184 14.97 -9.40 -14.23
C LEU A 184 15.58 -10.68 -13.68
N CYS A 185 14.79 -11.75 -13.58
CA CYS A 185 15.28 -13.05 -13.13
C CYS A 185 16.07 -13.77 -14.20
N GLU A 186 15.66 -13.70 -15.49
CA GLU A 186 16.37 -14.33 -16.61
C GLU A 186 17.72 -13.68 -16.89
N ALA A 187 17.80 -12.34 -16.87
CA ALA A 187 19.05 -11.61 -17.10
C ALA A 187 20.16 -11.94 -16.11
N ARG A 188 19.84 -12.51 -14.95
CA ARG A 188 20.78 -12.96 -13.95
C ARG A 188 21.33 -14.36 -14.24
N ASP A 189 20.53 -15.23 -14.83
CA ASP A 189 20.93 -16.63 -15.12
C ASP A 189 21.93 -16.69 -16.29
N GLU A 190 22.12 -15.55 -16.98
CA GLU A 190 23.09 -15.39 -18.09
C GLU A 190 24.45 -14.80 -17.64
N ASP A 191 24.56 -14.25 -16.40
CA ASP A 191 25.79 -13.69 -15.80
C ASP A 191 26.46 -14.70 -14.83
#